data_5e7baac28816984a0a0b9c63883d858f
#
_entry.id   5e7baac28816984a0a0b9c63883d858f
#
_cell.length_a   1.000
_cell.length_b   1.000
_cell.length_c   1.000
_cell.angle_alpha   90.00
_cell.angle_beta   90.00
_cell.angle_gamma   90.00
#
_symmetry.space_group_name_H-M   'P 1'
#
loop_
_entity.id
_entity.type
_entity.pdbx_description
1 polymer ?
#
loop_
_entity_poly.entity_id
_entity_poly.type
_entity_poly.pdbx_seq_one_letter_code
_entity_poly.pdbx_strand_id
1 'polypeptide(L)'
;MPADLDAVLIHHGITTPTPIQAATLPDSLAGRDVLGRGRTGSGKTYAFLLPLVARLAGGPRAKAGKPRALILAPTRELVRQIEEALRPLAAAAGLSMQTVFGGVGQNPQVVGLRKGADVVLACPGRLEDLIAQRHADLSSIEITVLDEADHMADLGFLPAVRRLLNATPKGSQRLLFSATLDKGVNVLVKQFLEQPVIHEADSAQSPVAEMDHHVLHLSAREHRIPVLADLAAAPGRTVVFTRTKHGARGVARQLGRAGIPAVELHGDLSQNARVRNLEAFHSGRATTLVATDIAARGIHVDDVTLVVHADPPAEHKAYLHRSGRTARAGASGTVVTLMLPDQVKDVRSLTRAAGIKPTTTRLDGPTHPILSELAPGERSRPGAYVPVVSQPPRRPAGEGTGNRKSRPGSRARKRQRAAGAR
;
A
#
# COMPACT_ATOMS: atom_id res chain seq x y z
N MET A 1 5.68 14.50 25.56
CA MET A 1 6.43 13.96 24.41
C MET A 1 7.84 14.52 24.46
N PRO A 2 8.91 13.84 24.01
CA PRO A 2 10.24 14.47 23.92
C PRO A 2 10.21 15.70 23.02
N ALA A 3 10.88 16.80 23.43
CA ALA A 3 10.87 18.08 22.71
C ALA A 3 11.35 17.97 21.24
N ASP A 4 12.28 17.06 20.97
CA ASP A 4 12.79 16.82 19.62
C ASP A 4 11.75 16.24 18.66
N LEU A 5 10.80 15.45 19.17
CA LEU A 5 9.70 14.91 18.36
C LEU A 5 8.66 16.00 18.02
N ASP A 6 8.40 16.93 18.94
CA ASP A 6 7.50 18.05 18.68
C ASP A 6 8.06 18.95 17.58
N ALA A 7 9.37 19.23 17.61
CA ALA A 7 10.02 20.01 16.56
C ALA A 7 9.90 19.34 15.16
N VAL A 8 10.04 18.01 15.09
CA VAL A 8 9.83 17.26 13.84
C VAL A 8 8.38 17.39 13.35
N LEU A 9 7.40 17.25 14.22
CA LEU A 9 5.98 17.36 13.85
C LEU A 9 5.66 18.76 13.32
N ILE A 10 6.10 19.80 14.01
CA ILE A 10 5.91 21.19 13.58
C ILE A 10 6.55 21.44 12.21
N HIS A 11 7.77 20.95 11.98
CA HIS A 11 8.45 21.07 10.69
C HIS A 11 7.65 20.40 9.54
N HIS A 12 6.95 19.33 9.83
CA HIS A 12 6.06 18.64 8.86
C HIS A 12 4.63 19.20 8.82
N GLY A 13 4.34 20.33 9.48
CA GLY A 13 3.03 20.95 9.50
C GLY A 13 1.98 20.21 10.33
N ILE A 14 2.42 19.28 11.20
CA ILE A 14 1.53 18.48 12.06
C ILE A 14 1.45 19.19 13.41
N THR A 15 0.45 20.06 13.56
CA THR A 15 0.28 20.91 14.74
C THR A 15 -0.88 20.49 15.64
N THR A 16 -1.81 19.68 15.12
CA THR A 16 -3.01 19.26 15.85
C THR A 16 -3.20 17.76 15.68
N PRO A 17 -3.44 17.01 16.77
CA PRO A 17 -3.70 15.58 16.68
C PRO A 17 -5.05 15.31 16.01
N THR A 18 -5.09 14.30 15.18
CA THR A 18 -6.36 13.77 14.65
C THR A 18 -7.15 13.05 15.76
N PRO A 19 -8.48 12.83 15.59
CA PRO A 19 -9.30 12.16 16.62
C PRO A 19 -8.73 10.83 17.10
N ILE A 20 -8.23 9.97 16.20
CA ILE A 20 -7.63 8.68 16.60
C ILE A 20 -6.32 8.87 17.36
N GLN A 21 -5.51 9.87 17.00
CA GLN A 21 -4.30 10.20 17.74
C GLN A 21 -4.62 10.71 19.14
N ALA A 22 -5.53 11.68 19.27
CA ALA A 22 -5.95 12.23 20.56
C ALA A 22 -6.50 11.14 21.49
N ALA A 23 -7.26 10.19 20.94
CA ALA A 23 -7.84 9.10 21.71
C ALA A 23 -6.78 8.07 22.16
N THR A 24 -5.86 7.65 21.26
CA THR A 24 -4.98 6.50 21.53
C THR A 24 -3.66 6.88 22.21
N LEU A 25 -3.14 8.10 21.99
CA LEU A 25 -1.81 8.51 22.50
C LEU A 25 -1.67 8.40 24.03
N PRO A 26 -2.64 8.81 24.87
CA PRO A 26 -2.49 8.71 26.31
C PRO A 26 -2.22 7.28 26.79
N ASP A 27 -3.02 6.32 26.31
CA ASP A 27 -2.91 4.92 26.70
C ASP A 27 -1.67 4.24 26.13
N SER A 28 -1.35 4.51 24.86
CA SER A 28 -0.19 3.92 24.21
C SER A 28 1.14 4.45 24.77
N LEU A 29 1.21 5.73 25.15
CA LEU A 29 2.36 6.31 25.87
C LEU A 29 2.49 5.75 27.30
N ALA A 30 1.39 5.44 27.97
CA ALA A 30 1.38 4.78 29.26
C ALA A 30 1.79 3.30 29.20
N GLY A 31 2.03 2.74 28.03
CA GLY A 31 2.48 1.36 27.82
C GLY A 31 1.36 0.33 27.80
N ARG A 32 0.10 0.75 27.73
CA ARG A 32 -1.05 -0.13 27.63
C ARG A 32 -1.18 -0.70 26.22
N ASP A 33 -1.74 -1.87 26.10
CA ASP A 33 -2.17 -2.40 24.80
C ASP A 33 -3.35 -1.59 24.29
N VAL A 34 -3.30 -1.26 22.99
CA VAL A 34 -4.33 -0.42 22.36
C VAL A 34 -4.89 -1.12 21.12
N LEU A 35 -6.21 -1.11 21.00
CA LEU A 35 -6.95 -1.42 19.80
C LEU A 35 -7.53 -0.13 19.23
N GLY A 36 -6.89 0.41 18.18
CA GLY A 36 -7.32 1.61 17.48
C GLY A 36 -8.16 1.27 16.25
N ARG A 37 -9.43 1.65 16.24
CA ARG A 37 -10.30 1.53 15.08
C ARG A 37 -10.41 2.86 14.37
N GLY A 38 -10.04 2.89 13.10
CA GLY A 38 -10.14 4.08 12.28
C GLY A 38 -9.88 3.77 10.81
N ARG A 39 -10.48 4.57 9.93
CA ARG A 39 -10.35 4.46 8.47
C ARG A 39 -8.91 4.66 7.99
N THR A 40 -8.60 4.24 6.77
CA THR A 40 -7.38 4.69 6.07
C THR A 40 -7.47 6.21 5.90
N GLY A 41 -6.40 6.93 6.25
CA GLY A 41 -6.37 8.40 6.23
C GLY A 41 -6.82 9.09 7.53
N SER A 42 -7.26 8.36 8.57
CA SER A 42 -7.62 8.95 9.87
C SER A 42 -6.43 9.40 10.73
N GLY A 43 -5.19 9.19 10.27
CA GLY A 43 -3.99 9.56 11.04
C GLY A 43 -3.40 8.44 11.90
N LYS A 44 -3.81 7.18 11.73
CA LYS A 44 -3.33 6.02 12.50
C LYS A 44 -1.81 5.89 12.55
N THR A 45 -1.12 6.24 11.46
CA THR A 45 0.33 6.09 11.38
C THR A 45 1.05 6.83 12.51
N TYR A 46 0.74 8.09 12.75
CA TYR A 46 1.33 8.83 13.85
C TYR A 46 0.78 8.40 15.22
N ALA A 47 -0.44 7.85 15.29
CA ALA A 47 -1.01 7.32 16.54
C ALA A 47 -0.17 6.18 17.13
N PHE A 48 0.52 5.37 16.29
CA PHE A 48 1.43 4.34 16.78
C PHE A 48 2.91 4.72 16.69
N LEU A 49 3.34 5.53 15.73
CA LEU A 49 4.74 5.91 15.60
C LEU A 49 5.22 6.78 16.77
N LEU A 50 4.41 7.74 17.19
CA LEU A 50 4.79 8.65 18.28
C LEU A 50 5.05 7.92 19.61
N PRO A 51 4.13 7.05 20.11
CA PRO A 51 4.41 6.31 21.33
C PRO A 51 5.55 5.31 21.17
N LEU A 52 5.69 4.66 20.00
CA LEU A 52 6.78 3.74 19.73
C LEU A 52 8.12 4.45 19.84
N VAL A 53 8.30 5.59 19.17
CA VAL A 53 9.56 6.35 19.20
C VAL A 53 9.83 6.93 20.59
N ALA A 54 8.81 7.53 21.22
CA ALA A 54 8.96 8.12 22.56
C ALA A 54 9.38 7.09 23.61
N ARG A 55 8.87 5.86 23.55
CA ARG A 55 9.20 4.78 24.51
C ARG A 55 10.56 4.15 24.25
N LEU A 56 11.01 4.10 23.01
CA LEU A 56 12.34 3.56 22.66
C LEU A 56 13.46 4.59 22.81
N ALA A 57 13.14 5.89 22.79
CA ALA A 57 14.12 6.98 22.90
C ALA A 57 14.92 6.87 24.21
N GLY A 58 16.25 7.13 24.12
CA GLY A 58 17.16 7.07 25.28
C GLY A 58 17.44 5.67 25.82
N GLY A 59 16.80 4.61 25.28
CA GLY A 59 17.09 3.24 25.66
C GLY A 59 18.36 2.67 25.00
N PRO A 60 18.74 1.42 25.35
CA PRO A 60 19.92 0.75 24.79
C PRO A 60 19.74 0.48 23.29
N ARG A 61 20.83 0.51 22.53
CA ARG A 61 20.82 0.11 21.12
C ARG A 61 20.45 -1.34 20.92
N ALA A 62 19.74 -1.64 19.84
CA ALA A 62 19.43 -3.00 19.46
C ALA A 62 20.70 -3.83 19.18
N LYS A 63 20.72 -5.06 19.62
CA LYS A 63 21.77 -6.01 19.26
C LYS A 63 21.57 -6.52 17.82
N ALA A 64 22.65 -7.02 17.22
CA ALA A 64 22.61 -7.61 15.88
C ALA A 64 21.49 -8.66 15.75
N GLY A 65 20.60 -8.48 14.80
CA GLY A 65 19.44 -9.36 14.56
C GLY A 65 18.35 -9.36 15.63
N LYS A 66 18.44 -8.53 16.67
CA LYS A 66 17.48 -8.47 17.78
C LYS A 66 16.84 -7.07 17.90
N PRO A 67 15.84 -6.77 17.08
CA PRO A 67 15.14 -5.49 17.14
C PRO A 67 14.38 -5.31 18.46
N ARG A 68 14.15 -4.03 18.82
CA ARG A 68 13.38 -3.62 19.99
C ARG A 68 11.90 -3.36 19.65
N ALA A 69 11.61 -2.96 18.43
CA ALA A 69 10.24 -2.80 17.98
C ALA A 69 10.00 -3.48 16.63
N LEU A 70 8.75 -3.94 16.46
CA LEU A 70 8.26 -4.59 15.25
C LEU A 70 6.99 -3.88 14.77
N ILE A 71 6.98 -3.44 13.51
CA ILE A 71 5.78 -2.95 12.83
C ILE A 71 5.44 -3.92 11.70
N LEU A 72 4.27 -4.55 11.76
CA LEU A 72 3.76 -5.43 10.73
C LEU A 72 2.70 -4.72 9.89
N ALA A 73 2.86 -4.77 8.58
CA ALA A 73 1.92 -4.24 7.61
C ALA A 73 1.71 -5.21 6.44
N PRO A 74 0.50 -5.24 5.81
CA PRO A 74 0.16 -6.22 4.78
C PRO A 74 0.94 -6.08 3.47
N THR A 75 1.34 -4.85 3.12
CA THR A 75 1.92 -4.53 1.81
C THR A 75 3.25 -3.80 1.91
N ARG A 76 4.09 -3.96 0.89
CA ARG A 76 5.39 -3.29 0.78
C ARG A 76 5.24 -1.78 0.67
N GLU A 77 4.19 -1.35 -0.01
CA GLU A 77 3.84 0.05 -0.20
C GLU A 77 3.54 0.70 1.16
N LEU A 78 2.71 0.04 1.99
CA LEU A 78 2.41 0.54 3.33
C LEU A 78 3.65 0.53 4.24
N VAL A 79 4.48 -0.52 4.17
CA VAL A 79 5.76 -0.56 4.91
C VAL A 79 6.64 0.65 4.54
N ARG A 80 6.73 1.02 3.26
CA ARG A 80 7.51 2.18 2.81
C ARG A 80 6.91 3.51 3.28
N GLN A 81 5.58 3.65 3.21
CA GLN A 81 4.89 4.85 3.71
C GLN A 81 5.12 5.03 5.21
N ILE A 82 5.02 3.95 5.98
CA ILE A 82 5.33 3.98 7.42
C ILE A 82 6.82 4.31 7.63
N GLU A 83 7.72 3.75 6.83
CA GLU A 83 9.16 4.07 6.88
C GLU A 83 9.42 5.55 6.63
N GLU A 84 8.80 6.14 5.61
CA GLU A 84 8.94 7.57 5.28
C GLU A 84 8.46 8.47 6.43
N ALA A 85 7.34 8.13 7.05
CA ALA A 85 6.82 8.85 8.22
C ALA A 85 7.69 8.65 9.49
N LEU A 86 8.24 7.45 9.67
CA LEU A 86 9.09 7.12 10.82
C LEU A 86 10.48 7.75 10.72
N ARG A 87 11.04 7.87 9.52
CA ARG A 87 12.43 8.30 9.29
C ARG A 87 12.82 9.57 10.04
N PRO A 88 12.09 10.70 9.92
CA PRO A 88 12.44 11.92 10.65
C PRO A 88 12.32 11.75 12.17
N LEU A 89 11.31 11.02 12.65
CA LEU A 89 11.10 10.76 14.08
C LEU A 89 12.22 9.87 14.65
N ALA A 90 12.57 8.81 13.93
CA ALA A 90 13.65 7.90 14.33
C ALA A 90 15.00 8.61 14.34
N ALA A 91 15.27 9.47 13.37
CA ALA A 91 16.51 10.27 13.32
C ALA A 91 16.62 11.19 14.52
N ALA A 92 15.55 11.91 14.89
CA ALA A 92 15.51 12.79 16.06
C ALA A 92 15.74 12.03 17.38
N ALA A 93 15.21 10.79 17.48
CA ALA A 93 15.38 9.94 18.65
C ALA A 93 16.66 9.08 18.61
N GLY A 94 17.50 9.20 17.58
CA GLY A 94 18.71 8.39 17.40
C GLY A 94 18.44 6.91 17.17
N LEU A 95 17.26 6.51 16.71
CA LEU A 95 16.88 5.12 16.44
C LEU A 95 17.23 4.71 15.01
N SER A 96 17.68 3.47 14.86
CA SER A 96 17.92 2.83 13.57
C SER A 96 16.71 1.99 13.14
N MET A 97 16.48 1.90 11.82
CA MET A 97 15.34 1.13 11.30
C MET A 97 15.74 0.29 10.08
N GLN A 98 15.02 -0.82 9.87
CA GLN A 98 15.18 -1.70 8.73
C GLN A 98 13.84 -2.16 8.19
N THR A 99 13.62 -2.00 6.87
CA THR A 99 12.46 -2.56 6.19
C THR A 99 12.72 -3.99 5.72
N VAL A 100 11.70 -4.87 5.87
CA VAL A 100 11.78 -6.29 5.57
C VAL A 100 10.55 -6.73 4.78
N PHE A 101 10.70 -6.96 3.47
CA PHE A 101 9.61 -7.44 2.60
C PHE A 101 10.12 -8.21 1.38
N GLY A 102 9.27 -9.06 0.82
CA GLY A 102 9.59 -9.90 -0.33
C GLY A 102 9.66 -9.13 -1.66
N GLY A 103 10.10 -9.81 -2.75
CA GLY A 103 10.14 -9.27 -4.12
C GLY A 103 11.25 -8.26 -4.39
N VAL A 104 12.18 -8.13 -3.46
CA VAL A 104 13.45 -7.40 -3.59
C VAL A 104 14.57 -8.26 -3.01
N GLY A 105 15.82 -7.89 -3.30
CA GLY A 105 17.00 -8.61 -2.81
C GLY A 105 17.00 -8.76 -1.28
N GLN A 106 17.34 -9.93 -0.79
CA GLN A 106 17.39 -10.23 0.64
C GLN A 106 18.63 -9.65 1.33
N ASN A 107 19.78 -9.65 0.64
CA ASN A 107 21.07 -9.28 1.24
C ASN A 107 21.09 -7.91 1.91
N PRO A 108 20.56 -6.81 1.34
CA PRO A 108 20.52 -5.52 2.02
C PRO A 108 19.73 -5.56 3.33
N GLN A 109 18.65 -6.35 3.38
CA GLN A 109 17.82 -6.51 4.57
C GLN A 109 18.58 -7.26 5.67
N VAL A 110 19.28 -8.34 5.31
CA VAL A 110 20.14 -9.11 6.25
C VAL A 110 21.26 -8.24 6.79
N VAL A 111 21.92 -7.45 5.94
CA VAL A 111 22.98 -6.52 6.39
C VAL A 111 22.43 -5.49 7.37
N GLY A 112 21.25 -4.91 7.09
CA GLY A 112 20.62 -3.95 7.99
C GLY A 112 20.28 -4.55 9.35
N LEU A 113 19.70 -5.77 9.38
CA LEU A 113 19.41 -6.48 10.63
C LEU A 113 20.68 -6.78 11.42
N ARG A 114 21.75 -7.23 10.77
CA ARG A 114 23.05 -7.51 11.42
C ARG A 114 23.72 -6.28 12.01
N LYS A 115 23.43 -5.08 11.50
CA LYS A 115 23.91 -3.81 12.08
C LYS A 115 23.21 -3.43 13.39
N GLY A 116 22.13 -4.11 13.76
CA GLY A 116 21.34 -3.81 14.95
C GLY A 116 20.29 -2.74 14.71
N ALA A 117 19.25 -3.06 13.93
CA ALA A 117 18.11 -2.16 13.74
C ALA A 117 17.21 -2.15 14.99
N ASP A 118 16.93 -0.96 15.54
CA ASP A 118 16.05 -0.78 16.69
C ASP A 118 14.61 -1.07 16.31
N VAL A 119 14.18 -0.62 15.13
CA VAL A 119 12.82 -0.81 14.61
C VAL A 119 12.84 -1.62 13.31
N VAL A 120 12.10 -2.69 13.26
CA VAL A 120 11.86 -3.47 12.03
C VAL A 120 10.44 -3.23 11.53
N LEU A 121 10.33 -2.77 10.28
CA LEU A 121 9.06 -2.63 9.56
C LEU A 121 8.95 -3.76 8.56
N ALA A 122 7.93 -4.61 8.65
CA ALA A 122 7.92 -5.85 7.87
C ALA A 122 6.56 -6.23 7.27
N CYS A 123 6.62 -6.87 6.08
CA CYS A 123 5.56 -7.77 5.66
C CYS A 123 5.80 -9.17 6.26
N PRO A 124 4.75 -9.86 6.77
CA PRO A 124 4.91 -11.07 7.56
C PRO A 124 5.78 -12.15 6.91
N GLY A 125 5.53 -12.53 5.65
CA GLY A 125 6.18 -13.68 5.03
C GLY A 125 7.71 -13.56 4.93
N ARG A 126 8.26 -12.40 4.51
CA ARG A 126 9.72 -12.23 4.42
C ARG A 126 10.37 -12.20 5.80
N LEU A 127 9.70 -11.69 6.82
CA LEU A 127 10.24 -11.70 8.17
C LEU A 127 10.32 -13.13 8.70
N GLU A 128 9.33 -13.97 8.46
CA GLU A 128 9.38 -15.40 8.80
C GLU A 128 10.56 -16.10 8.11
N ASP A 129 10.78 -15.85 6.81
CA ASP A 129 11.93 -16.39 6.08
C ASP A 129 13.26 -16.02 6.75
N LEU A 130 13.41 -14.74 7.16
CA LEU A 130 14.63 -14.27 7.81
C LEU A 130 14.82 -14.83 9.22
N ILE A 131 13.74 -15.06 9.96
CA ILE A 131 13.79 -15.75 11.27
C ILE A 131 14.18 -17.20 11.08
N ALA A 132 13.58 -17.92 10.13
CA ALA A 132 13.94 -19.30 9.82
C ALA A 132 15.41 -19.45 9.42
N GLN A 133 15.97 -18.45 8.73
CA GLN A 133 17.38 -18.36 8.36
C GLN A 133 18.29 -17.82 9.49
N ARG A 134 17.76 -17.55 10.68
CA ARG A 134 18.47 -17.02 11.85
C ARG A 134 19.10 -15.64 11.63
N HIS A 135 18.49 -14.80 10.77
CA HIS A 135 18.90 -13.43 10.54
C HIS A 135 18.14 -12.43 11.42
N ALA A 136 17.03 -12.84 12.02
CA ALA A 136 16.24 -12.05 12.97
C ALA A 136 15.80 -12.94 14.15
N ASP A 137 15.76 -12.34 15.33
CA ASP A 137 15.27 -12.93 16.58
C ASP A 137 14.40 -11.88 17.30
N LEU A 138 13.12 -12.19 17.50
CA LEU A 138 12.14 -11.28 18.08
C LEU A 138 12.07 -11.31 19.60
N SER A 139 12.97 -12.03 20.27
CA SER A 139 12.98 -12.19 21.74
C SER A 139 13.27 -10.90 22.53
N SER A 140 13.71 -9.83 21.86
CA SER A 140 13.99 -8.52 22.47
C SER A 140 12.96 -7.45 22.13
N ILE A 141 11.83 -7.82 21.51
CA ILE A 141 10.77 -6.88 21.16
C ILE A 141 10.09 -6.34 22.41
N GLU A 142 10.07 -5.01 22.54
CA GLU A 142 9.39 -4.25 23.60
C GLU A 142 8.00 -3.80 23.14
N ILE A 143 7.86 -3.45 21.84
CA ILE A 143 6.62 -2.94 21.25
C ILE A 143 6.36 -3.61 19.89
N THR A 144 5.15 -4.12 19.70
CA THR A 144 4.68 -4.63 18.41
C THR A 144 3.49 -3.80 17.92
N VAL A 145 3.55 -3.36 16.68
CA VAL A 145 2.45 -2.68 15.97
C VAL A 145 1.93 -3.58 14.86
N LEU A 146 0.61 -3.72 14.79
CA LEU A 146 -0.10 -4.33 13.67
C LEU A 146 -0.91 -3.24 12.97
N ASP A 147 -0.54 -2.84 11.77
CA ASP A 147 -1.31 -1.88 10.97
C ASP A 147 -2.07 -2.58 9.84
N GLU A 148 -3.30 -2.14 9.59
CA GLU A 148 -4.25 -2.77 8.67
C GLU A 148 -4.42 -4.29 8.94
N ALA A 149 -4.71 -4.64 10.20
CA ALA A 149 -4.86 -6.04 10.63
C ALA A 149 -5.95 -6.80 9.87
N ASP A 150 -7.05 -6.14 9.51
CA ASP A 150 -8.11 -6.68 8.66
C ASP A 150 -7.61 -7.00 7.24
N HIS A 151 -6.77 -6.16 6.68
CA HIS A 151 -6.17 -6.43 5.38
C HIS A 151 -5.16 -7.58 5.45
N MET A 152 -4.39 -7.73 6.55
CA MET A 152 -3.57 -8.92 6.76
C MET A 152 -4.42 -10.20 6.84
N ALA A 153 -5.60 -10.12 7.44
CA ALA A 153 -6.57 -11.21 7.48
C ALA A 153 -7.07 -11.59 6.07
N ASP A 154 -7.51 -10.62 5.29
CA ASP A 154 -7.99 -10.81 3.92
C ASP A 154 -6.93 -11.41 2.98
N LEU A 155 -5.65 -11.08 3.19
CA LEU A 155 -4.52 -11.65 2.44
C LEU A 155 -4.07 -13.03 2.94
N GLY A 156 -4.71 -13.57 3.97
CA GLY A 156 -4.36 -14.87 4.54
C GLY A 156 -3.08 -14.86 5.38
N PHE A 157 -2.61 -13.70 5.84
CA PHE A 157 -1.39 -13.59 6.65
C PHE A 157 -1.58 -13.91 8.14
N LEU A 158 -2.82 -14.15 8.62
CA LEU A 158 -3.06 -14.43 10.03
C LEU A 158 -2.20 -15.56 10.61
N PRO A 159 -1.97 -16.71 9.92
CA PRO A 159 -1.09 -17.75 10.45
C PRO A 159 0.35 -17.25 10.64
N ALA A 160 0.88 -16.47 9.70
CA ALA A 160 2.21 -15.86 9.80
C ALA A 160 2.29 -14.85 10.93
N VAL A 161 1.32 -13.94 11.01
CA VAL A 161 1.22 -12.93 12.08
C VAL A 161 1.19 -13.60 13.45
N ARG A 162 0.41 -14.67 13.64
CA ARG A 162 0.34 -15.41 14.90
C ARG A 162 1.69 -16.03 15.28
N ARG A 163 2.43 -16.61 14.32
CA ARG A 163 3.77 -17.16 14.60
C ARG A 163 4.75 -16.06 15.00
N LEU A 164 4.72 -14.91 14.32
CA LEU A 164 5.57 -13.77 14.66
C LEU A 164 5.25 -13.20 16.04
N LEU A 165 3.97 -13.03 16.39
CA LEU A 165 3.57 -12.57 17.73
C LEU A 165 3.94 -13.55 18.83
N ASN A 166 3.85 -14.85 18.58
CA ASN A 166 4.30 -15.88 19.53
C ASN A 166 5.82 -15.86 19.75
N ALA A 167 6.59 -15.34 18.80
CA ALA A 167 8.04 -15.18 18.93
C ALA A 167 8.45 -13.90 19.69
N THR A 168 7.51 -12.99 19.99
CA THR A 168 7.75 -11.79 20.80
C THR A 168 7.49 -12.08 22.30
N PRO A 169 8.13 -11.37 23.25
CA PRO A 169 7.88 -11.53 24.67
C PRO A 169 6.40 -11.31 25.04
N LYS A 170 5.86 -12.10 25.96
CA LYS A 170 4.46 -11.99 26.41
C LYS A 170 4.20 -10.66 27.10
N GLY A 171 4.98 -9.99 27.75
CA GLY A 171 4.75 -8.69 28.38
C GLY A 171 5.09 -7.48 27.49
N SER A 172 5.38 -7.69 26.19
CA SER A 172 5.63 -6.58 25.28
C SER A 172 4.32 -5.86 24.89
N GLN A 173 4.37 -4.54 24.81
CA GLN A 173 3.21 -3.74 24.40
C GLN A 173 2.76 -4.09 22.98
N ARG A 174 1.43 -4.15 22.77
CA ARG A 174 0.84 -4.39 21.45
C ARG A 174 -0.14 -3.31 21.07
N LEU A 175 0.10 -2.72 19.91
CA LEU A 175 -0.75 -1.69 19.31
C LEU A 175 -1.34 -2.27 18.02
N LEU A 176 -2.65 -2.48 17.99
CA LEU A 176 -3.34 -3.02 16.83
C LEU A 176 -4.24 -1.95 16.23
N PHE A 177 -4.04 -1.66 14.95
CA PHE A 177 -4.84 -0.71 14.18
C PHE A 177 -5.54 -1.41 13.02
N SER A 178 -6.84 -1.15 12.87
CA SER A 178 -7.67 -1.77 11.84
C SER A 178 -8.83 -0.85 11.46
N ALA A 179 -9.30 -0.96 10.23
CA ALA A 179 -10.53 -0.27 9.83
C ALA A 179 -11.77 -1.07 10.27
N THR A 180 -11.67 -2.39 10.31
CA THR A 180 -12.77 -3.28 10.70
C THR A 180 -12.34 -4.30 11.76
N LEU A 181 -13.28 -4.70 12.62
CA LEU A 181 -13.09 -5.77 13.60
C LEU A 181 -13.84 -7.03 13.14
N ASP A 182 -13.28 -7.71 12.15
CA ASP A 182 -13.84 -8.99 11.71
C ASP A 182 -13.43 -10.17 12.62
N LYS A 183 -13.91 -11.36 12.27
CA LYS A 183 -13.61 -12.57 13.04
C LYS A 183 -12.10 -12.84 13.14
N GLY A 184 -11.34 -12.55 12.08
CA GLY A 184 -9.89 -12.77 12.04
C GLY A 184 -9.13 -11.81 12.96
N VAL A 185 -9.48 -10.52 12.91
CA VAL A 185 -8.90 -9.50 13.81
C VAL A 185 -9.25 -9.79 15.25
N ASN A 186 -10.50 -10.15 15.55
CA ASN A 186 -10.94 -10.49 16.91
C ASN A 186 -10.17 -11.67 17.51
N VAL A 187 -9.77 -12.65 16.69
CA VAL A 187 -8.90 -13.75 17.15
C VAL A 187 -7.53 -13.22 17.59
N LEU A 188 -6.92 -12.30 16.83
CA LEU A 188 -5.63 -11.69 17.22
C LEU A 188 -5.78 -10.88 18.51
N VAL A 189 -6.83 -10.07 18.63
CA VAL A 189 -7.09 -9.26 19.84
C VAL A 189 -7.19 -10.16 21.07
N LYS A 190 -8.06 -11.18 21.05
CA LYS A 190 -8.27 -12.08 22.17
C LYS A 190 -7.04 -12.92 22.55
N GLN A 191 -6.22 -13.27 21.58
CA GLN A 191 -5.07 -14.15 21.80
C GLN A 191 -3.82 -13.39 22.26
N PHE A 192 -3.64 -12.16 21.80
CA PHE A 192 -2.36 -11.47 21.93
C PHE A 192 -2.40 -10.15 22.69
N LEU A 193 -3.52 -9.44 22.76
CA LEU A 193 -3.60 -8.18 23.49
C LEU A 193 -4.02 -8.47 24.95
N GLU A 194 -3.34 -7.80 25.88
CA GLU A 194 -3.62 -7.91 27.31
C GLU A 194 -4.44 -6.69 27.77
N GLN A 195 -5.70 -6.92 28.15
CA GLN A 195 -6.65 -5.88 28.59
C GLN A 195 -6.59 -4.61 27.71
N PRO A 196 -6.72 -4.72 26.36
CA PRO A 196 -6.53 -3.59 25.49
C PRO A 196 -7.56 -2.49 25.73
N VAL A 197 -7.09 -1.23 25.65
CA VAL A 197 -8.01 -0.10 25.54
C VAL A 197 -8.49 0.00 24.11
N ILE A 198 -9.81 0.05 23.93
CA ILE A 198 -10.44 0.13 22.61
C ILE A 198 -10.80 1.59 22.35
N HIS A 199 -10.26 2.12 21.25
CA HIS A 199 -10.58 3.47 20.78
C HIS A 199 -11.17 3.40 19.38
N GLU A 200 -12.31 4.04 19.19
CA GLU A 200 -12.98 4.21 17.91
C GLU A 200 -13.04 5.71 17.59
N ALA A 201 -12.30 6.14 16.57
CA ALA A 201 -12.24 7.56 16.22
C ALA A 201 -13.32 7.99 15.24
N ASP A 202 -13.87 7.04 14.51
CA ASP A 202 -14.96 7.30 13.58
C ASP A 202 -16.26 6.79 14.22
N SER A 203 -17.22 7.68 14.46
CA SER A 203 -18.59 7.27 14.79
C SER A 203 -19.07 6.29 13.72
N ALA A 204 -19.93 5.35 14.11
CA ALA A 204 -20.54 4.35 13.22
C ALA A 204 -21.33 4.97 12.02
N GLN A 205 -21.42 6.30 11.95
CA GLN A 205 -21.87 7.02 10.77
C GLN A 205 -20.77 6.91 9.71
N SER A 206 -21.00 5.95 8.84
CA SER A 206 -20.20 5.58 7.70
C SER A 206 -19.74 6.81 6.89
N PRO A 207 -18.48 6.82 6.37
CA PRO A 207 -18.05 7.78 5.35
C PRO A 207 -18.94 7.81 4.11
N VAL A 208 -19.82 6.83 4.00
CA VAL A 208 -20.88 6.73 3.02
C VAL A 208 -21.79 7.96 2.99
N ALA A 209 -21.95 8.66 4.13
CA ALA A 209 -22.76 9.88 4.19
C ALA A 209 -22.08 11.13 3.55
N GLU A 210 -20.76 11.05 3.34
CA GLU A 210 -19.96 12.14 2.75
C GLU A 210 -19.59 11.87 1.27
N MET A 211 -20.05 10.74 0.72
CA MET A 211 -19.75 10.32 -0.65
C MET A 211 -21.03 10.24 -1.47
N ASP A 212 -20.97 10.70 -2.70
CA ASP A 212 -22.03 10.52 -3.67
C ASP A 212 -21.86 9.17 -4.39
N HIS A 213 -22.78 8.25 -4.14
CA HIS A 213 -22.75 6.91 -4.72
C HIS A 213 -23.70 6.81 -5.93
N HIS A 214 -23.15 6.40 -7.06
CA HIS A 214 -23.88 6.23 -8.30
C HIS A 214 -23.67 4.84 -8.90
N VAL A 215 -24.73 4.29 -9.47
CA VAL A 215 -24.69 3.07 -10.29
C VAL A 215 -25.06 3.45 -11.70
N LEU A 216 -24.14 3.28 -12.64
CA LEU A 216 -24.40 3.47 -14.06
C LEU A 216 -24.73 2.12 -14.69
N HIS A 217 -26.01 1.92 -15.00
CA HIS A 217 -26.50 0.70 -15.65
C HIS A 217 -26.31 0.81 -17.16
N LEU A 218 -25.23 0.18 -17.64
CA LEU A 218 -24.90 0.17 -19.08
C LEU A 218 -25.84 -0.79 -19.82
N SER A 219 -26.39 -0.36 -20.95
CA SER A 219 -27.25 -1.18 -21.80
C SER A 219 -26.48 -2.33 -22.48
N ALA A 220 -25.15 -2.14 -22.72
CA ALA A 220 -24.31 -3.12 -23.37
C ALA A 220 -22.85 -3.04 -22.86
N ARG A 221 -22.11 -4.14 -23.00
CA ARG A 221 -20.72 -4.25 -22.55
C ARG A 221 -19.74 -3.32 -23.29
N GLU A 222 -20.00 -3.07 -24.56
CA GLU A 222 -19.21 -2.15 -25.41
C GLU A 222 -19.21 -0.69 -24.92
N HIS A 223 -20.22 -0.27 -24.18
CA HIS A 223 -20.29 1.08 -23.61
C HIS A 223 -19.33 1.29 -22.42
N ARG A 224 -18.81 0.21 -21.84
CA ARG A 224 -17.98 0.25 -20.63
C ARG A 224 -16.72 1.12 -20.80
N ILE A 225 -15.94 0.91 -21.85
CA ILE A 225 -14.70 1.66 -22.05
C ILE A 225 -14.95 3.09 -22.49
N PRO A 226 -15.87 3.39 -23.42
CA PRO A 226 -16.24 4.76 -23.75
C PRO A 226 -16.70 5.58 -22.53
N VAL A 227 -17.55 5.01 -21.68
CA VAL A 227 -18.02 5.65 -20.43
C VAL A 227 -16.87 5.89 -19.46
N LEU A 228 -16.01 4.87 -19.24
CA LEU A 228 -14.81 5.01 -18.40
C LEU A 228 -13.85 6.08 -18.93
N ALA A 229 -13.63 6.13 -20.24
CA ALA A 229 -12.74 7.11 -20.85
C ALA A 229 -13.30 8.54 -20.75
N ASP A 230 -14.61 8.70 -20.82
CA ASP A 230 -15.24 10.01 -20.62
C ASP A 230 -15.08 10.48 -19.17
N LEU A 231 -15.43 9.64 -18.20
CA LEU A 231 -15.26 9.94 -16.77
C LEU A 231 -13.80 10.25 -16.41
N ALA A 232 -12.84 9.45 -16.91
CA ALA A 232 -11.43 9.62 -16.64
C ALA A 232 -10.77 10.79 -17.40
N ALA A 233 -11.45 11.35 -18.40
CA ALA A 233 -11.01 12.54 -19.13
C ALA A 233 -11.30 13.85 -18.37
N ALA A 234 -12.13 13.82 -17.34
CA ALA A 234 -12.43 14.97 -16.49
C ALA A 234 -11.20 15.37 -15.65
N PRO A 235 -11.11 16.63 -15.19
CA PRO A 235 -10.05 17.08 -14.30
C PRO A 235 -10.01 16.29 -12.98
N GLY A 236 -8.82 16.16 -12.41
CA GLY A 236 -8.60 15.45 -11.14
C GLY A 236 -8.00 14.05 -11.31
N ARG A 237 -7.92 13.31 -10.21
CA ARG A 237 -7.37 11.95 -10.18
C ARG A 237 -8.47 10.92 -10.08
N THR A 238 -8.44 9.93 -10.95
CA THR A 238 -9.40 8.82 -10.98
C THR A 238 -8.75 7.51 -10.60
N VAL A 239 -9.37 6.76 -9.68
CA VAL A 239 -8.99 5.37 -9.40
C VAL A 239 -10.06 4.44 -9.95
N VAL A 240 -9.66 3.53 -10.84
CA VAL A 240 -10.53 2.55 -11.48
C VAL A 240 -10.24 1.16 -10.92
N PHE A 241 -11.24 0.50 -10.37
CA PHE A 241 -11.11 -0.84 -9.82
C PHE A 241 -11.61 -1.91 -10.79
N THR A 242 -10.80 -2.94 -10.98
CA THR A 242 -11.15 -4.15 -11.72
C THR A 242 -11.00 -5.39 -10.85
N ARG A 243 -11.75 -6.44 -11.18
CA ARG A 243 -11.73 -7.70 -10.42
C ARG A 243 -10.44 -8.48 -10.60
N THR A 244 -9.81 -8.40 -11.77
CA THR A 244 -8.66 -9.22 -12.13
C THR A 244 -7.47 -8.41 -12.62
N LYS A 245 -6.25 -8.96 -12.45
CA LYS A 245 -5.02 -8.38 -12.97
C LYS A 245 -5.03 -8.19 -14.50
N HIS A 246 -5.63 -9.14 -15.23
CA HIS A 246 -5.79 -9.02 -16.69
C HIS A 246 -6.77 -7.91 -17.06
N GLY A 247 -7.86 -7.75 -16.26
CA GLY A 247 -8.78 -6.63 -16.37
C GLY A 247 -8.08 -5.29 -16.17
N ALA A 248 -7.25 -5.17 -15.12
CA ALA A 248 -6.51 -3.93 -14.84
C ALA A 248 -5.59 -3.55 -16.00
N ARG A 249 -4.79 -4.49 -16.49
CA ARG A 249 -3.93 -4.29 -17.68
C ARG A 249 -4.74 -3.94 -18.93
N GLY A 250 -5.84 -4.66 -19.16
CA GLY A 250 -6.71 -4.45 -20.32
C GLY A 250 -7.34 -3.07 -20.33
N VAL A 251 -7.92 -2.64 -19.21
CA VAL A 251 -8.57 -1.34 -19.05
C VAL A 251 -7.55 -0.21 -19.15
N ALA A 252 -6.40 -0.28 -18.46
CA ALA A 252 -5.36 0.74 -18.56
C ALA A 252 -4.89 0.94 -19.99
N ARG A 253 -4.66 -0.14 -20.75
CA ARG A 253 -4.28 -0.08 -22.17
C ARG A 253 -5.38 0.55 -23.05
N GLN A 254 -6.65 0.21 -22.80
CA GLN A 254 -7.77 0.74 -23.58
C GLN A 254 -8.00 2.24 -23.28
N LEU A 255 -7.86 2.66 -22.03
CA LEU A 255 -7.89 4.07 -21.64
C LEU A 255 -6.73 4.83 -22.30
N GLY A 256 -5.51 4.27 -22.32
CA GLY A 256 -4.39 4.87 -23.06
C GLY A 256 -4.67 5.06 -24.55
N ARG A 257 -5.30 4.08 -25.22
CA ARG A 257 -5.74 4.21 -26.61
C ARG A 257 -6.81 5.28 -26.81
N ALA A 258 -7.64 5.52 -25.78
CA ALA A 258 -8.62 6.60 -25.78
C ALA A 258 -8.02 7.97 -25.42
N GLY A 259 -6.70 8.07 -25.25
CA GLY A 259 -5.98 9.30 -24.94
C GLY A 259 -5.90 9.65 -23.47
N ILE A 260 -6.25 8.74 -22.56
CA ILE A 260 -6.18 8.96 -21.11
C ILE A 260 -4.83 8.48 -20.55
N PRO A 261 -4.07 9.33 -19.81
CA PRO A 261 -2.84 8.93 -19.15
C PRO A 261 -3.14 7.98 -17.98
N ALA A 262 -3.20 6.66 -18.26
CA ALA A 262 -3.54 5.64 -17.30
C ALA A 262 -2.36 4.72 -17.00
N VAL A 263 -2.21 4.32 -15.74
CA VAL A 263 -1.25 3.31 -15.27
C VAL A 263 -1.97 2.17 -14.56
N GLU A 264 -1.38 0.97 -14.61
CA GLU A 264 -1.92 -0.22 -13.98
C GLU A 264 -1.26 -0.50 -12.62
N LEU A 265 -2.01 -1.13 -11.69
CA LEU A 265 -1.49 -1.59 -10.41
C LEU A 265 -2.09 -2.95 -10.04
N HIS A 266 -1.30 -4.02 -10.12
CA HIS A 266 -1.73 -5.39 -9.82
C HIS A 266 -0.55 -6.29 -9.43
N GLY A 267 -0.85 -7.50 -8.93
CA GLY A 267 0.13 -8.41 -8.33
C GLY A 267 1.23 -8.91 -9.28
N ASP A 268 1.02 -8.91 -10.59
CA ASP A 268 2.02 -9.39 -11.56
C ASP A 268 3.09 -8.33 -11.92
N LEU A 269 2.93 -7.09 -11.46
CA LEU A 269 3.93 -6.07 -11.69
C LEU A 269 5.17 -6.32 -10.82
N SER A 270 6.35 -6.12 -11.41
CA SER A 270 7.59 -6.04 -10.62
C SER A 270 7.52 -4.86 -9.65
N GLN A 271 8.26 -4.93 -8.53
CA GLN A 271 8.25 -3.85 -7.54
C GLN A 271 8.66 -2.50 -8.15
N ASN A 272 9.65 -2.50 -9.03
CA ASN A 272 10.08 -1.27 -9.71
C ASN A 272 8.98 -0.69 -10.62
N ALA A 273 8.21 -1.54 -11.30
CA ALA A 273 7.07 -1.10 -12.11
C ALA A 273 5.95 -0.51 -11.23
N ARG A 274 5.66 -1.14 -10.07
CA ARG A 274 4.67 -0.63 -9.12
C ARG A 274 5.05 0.75 -8.59
N VAL A 275 6.30 0.91 -8.13
CA VAL A 275 6.81 2.21 -7.63
C VAL A 275 6.70 3.27 -8.72
N ARG A 276 7.20 2.99 -9.92
CA ARG A 276 7.16 3.91 -11.05
C ARG A 276 5.74 4.33 -11.44
N ASN A 277 4.79 3.37 -11.46
CA ASN A 277 3.39 3.66 -11.79
C ASN A 277 2.71 4.51 -10.71
N LEU A 278 2.97 4.21 -9.43
CA LEU A 278 2.46 5.02 -8.31
C LEU A 278 3.06 6.43 -8.31
N GLU A 279 4.36 6.58 -8.55
CA GLU A 279 5.01 7.89 -8.70
C GLU A 279 4.44 8.69 -9.87
N ALA A 280 4.13 8.03 -11.00
CA ALA A 280 3.49 8.68 -12.14
C ALA A 280 2.09 9.20 -11.78
N PHE A 281 1.35 8.44 -11.00
CA PHE A 281 0.02 8.82 -10.52
C PHE A 281 0.09 9.93 -9.46
N HIS A 282 0.98 9.84 -8.47
CA HIS A 282 1.18 10.87 -7.45
C HIS A 282 1.68 12.20 -8.01
N SER A 283 2.50 12.17 -9.04
CA SER A 283 3.00 13.38 -9.71
C SER A 283 2.03 13.99 -10.74
N GLY A 284 0.86 13.37 -10.96
CA GLY A 284 -0.11 13.81 -11.96
C GLY A 284 0.28 13.52 -13.42
N ARG A 285 1.45 12.87 -13.67
CA ARG A 285 1.84 12.43 -15.03
C ARG A 285 0.89 11.36 -15.59
N ALA A 286 0.29 10.58 -14.72
CA ALA A 286 -0.85 9.73 -15.01
C ALA A 286 -2.02 10.20 -14.14
N THR A 287 -3.15 10.52 -14.77
CA THR A 287 -4.36 10.99 -14.07
C THR A 287 -5.25 9.83 -13.62
N THR A 288 -5.04 8.65 -14.18
CA THR A 288 -5.87 7.47 -13.89
C THR A 288 -5.02 6.29 -13.42
N LEU A 289 -5.40 5.72 -12.26
CA LEU A 289 -4.83 4.49 -11.73
C LEU A 289 -5.85 3.35 -11.88
N VAL A 290 -5.51 2.32 -12.65
CA VAL A 290 -6.35 1.11 -12.80
C VAL A 290 -5.79 0.01 -11.94
N ALA A 291 -6.53 -0.42 -10.91
CA ALA A 291 -6.02 -1.32 -9.90
C ALA A 291 -6.94 -2.51 -9.59
N THR A 292 -6.35 -3.57 -9.04
CA THR A 292 -7.09 -4.63 -8.35
C THR A 292 -7.19 -4.33 -6.86
N ASP A 293 -8.20 -4.90 -6.16
CA ASP A 293 -8.40 -4.71 -4.72
C ASP A 293 -7.12 -4.93 -3.90
N ILE A 294 -6.49 -6.09 -4.09
CA ILE A 294 -5.29 -6.49 -3.36
C ILE A 294 -4.15 -5.49 -3.58
N ALA A 295 -3.99 -4.97 -4.79
CA ALA A 295 -2.89 -4.09 -5.10
C ALA A 295 -3.13 -2.63 -4.68
N ALA A 296 -4.39 -2.20 -4.59
CA ALA A 296 -4.78 -0.86 -4.18
C ALA A 296 -4.95 -0.70 -2.67
N ARG A 297 -5.04 -1.79 -1.92
CA ARG A 297 -5.05 -1.73 -0.45
C ARG A 297 -3.67 -1.33 0.06
N GLY A 298 -3.62 -0.55 1.13
CA GLY A 298 -2.38 -0.07 1.72
C GLY A 298 -1.63 0.97 0.90
N ILE A 299 -2.16 1.44 -0.22
CA ILE A 299 -1.61 2.61 -0.91
C ILE A 299 -2.29 3.88 -0.40
N HIS A 300 -1.49 4.84 -0.02
CA HIS A 300 -1.95 6.19 0.27
C HIS A 300 -2.02 6.95 -1.05
N VAL A 301 -3.21 7.31 -1.47
CA VAL A 301 -3.42 8.13 -2.65
C VAL A 301 -4.30 9.29 -2.24
N ASP A 302 -3.76 10.50 -2.32
CA ASP A 302 -4.47 11.72 -2.00
C ASP A 302 -5.10 12.34 -3.25
N ASP A 303 -6.01 13.26 -3.05
CA ASP A 303 -6.66 14.05 -4.09
C ASP A 303 -7.37 13.21 -5.17
N VAL A 304 -7.92 12.05 -4.78
CA VAL A 304 -8.76 11.26 -5.68
C VAL A 304 -10.16 11.86 -5.68
N THR A 305 -10.53 12.43 -6.81
CA THR A 305 -11.86 13.05 -6.99
C THR A 305 -12.92 12.02 -7.36
N LEU A 306 -12.52 10.96 -8.07
CA LEU A 306 -13.42 9.96 -8.61
C LEU A 306 -12.91 8.53 -8.39
N VAL A 307 -13.76 7.69 -7.82
CA VAL A 307 -13.54 6.24 -7.75
C VAL A 307 -14.54 5.54 -8.68
N VAL A 308 -14.04 4.70 -9.58
CA VAL A 308 -14.89 3.94 -10.50
C VAL A 308 -14.70 2.43 -10.28
N HIS A 309 -15.76 1.75 -9.91
CA HIS A 309 -15.80 0.29 -9.93
C HIS A 309 -16.13 -0.17 -11.35
N ALA A 310 -15.10 -0.36 -12.17
CA ALA A 310 -15.27 -0.86 -13.53
C ALA A 310 -15.82 -2.31 -13.53
N ASP A 311 -15.45 -3.09 -12.51
CA ASP A 311 -16.11 -4.34 -12.14
C ASP A 311 -16.67 -4.18 -10.71
N PRO A 312 -17.96 -4.46 -10.48
CA PRO A 312 -18.52 -4.49 -9.12
C PRO A 312 -17.67 -5.40 -8.22
N PRO A 313 -17.35 -4.98 -6.99
CA PRO A 313 -16.63 -5.84 -6.05
C PRO A 313 -17.47 -7.06 -5.65
N ALA A 314 -16.81 -8.15 -5.23
CA ALA A 314 -17.49 -9.36 -4.82
C ALA A 314 -18.17 -9.23 -3.45
N GLU A 315 -17.63 -8.37 -2.57
CA GLU A 315 -18.06 -8.24 -1.18
C GLU A 315 -18.26 -6.77 -0.80
N HIS A 316 -19.18 -6.54 0.14
CA HIS A 316 -19.48 -5.18 0.65
C HIS A 316 -18.28 -4.52 1.33
N LYS A 317 -17.41 -5.28 2.00
CA LYS A 317 -16.16 -4.74 2.58
C LYS A 317 -15.26 -4.17 1.49
N ALA A 318 -15.09 -4.89 0.38
CA ALA A 318 -14.29 -4.39 -0.75
C ALA A 318 -14.91 -3.13 -1.36
N TYR A 319 -16.25 -3.03 -1.40
CA TYR A 319 -16.94 -1.81 -1.83
C TYR A 319 -16.52 -0.61 -0.97
N LEU A 320 -16.61 -0.74 0.35
CA LEU A 320 -16.24 0.33 1.29
C LEU A 320 -14.76 0.70 1.21
N HIS A 321 -13.87 -0.28 1.11
CA HIS A 321 -12.42 -0.05 0.98
C HIS A 321 -12.03 0.64 -0.33
N ARG A 322 -12.71 0.32 -1.44
CA ARG A 322 -12.54 1.01 -2.72
C ARG A 322 -13.02 2.45 -2.64
N SER A 323 -14.25 2.64 -2.13
CA SER A 323 -14.87 3.96 -1.97
C SER A 323 -14.03 4.87 -1.09
N GLY A 324 -13.46 4.38 0.00
CA GLY A 324 -12.57 5.13 0.89
C GLY A 324 -11.22 5.58 0.27
N ARG A 325 -11.03 5.46 -1.04
CA ARG A 325 -9.92 6.11 -1.76
C ARG A 325 -10.22 7.57 -2.12
N THR A 326 -11.48 7.98 -2.11
CA THR A 326 -11.93 9.37 -2.23
C THR A 326 -12.54 9.88 -0.91
N ALA A 327 -13.03 11.10 -0.85
CA ALA A 327 -13.64 11.76 0.32
C ALA A 327 -12.74 11.69 1.57
N ARG A 328 -11.47 12.11 1.43
CA ARG A 328 -10.52 12.17 2.54
C ARG A 328 -10.39 13.58 3.07
N ALA A 329 -10.08 13.69 4.35
CA ALA A 329 -9.87 14.97 5.05
C ALA A 329 -11.06 15.97 4.92
N GLY A 330 -12.30 15.47 4.89
CA GLY A 330 -13.51 16.31 4.80
C GLY A 330 -13.86 16.80 3.39
N ALA A 331 -13.16 16.31 2.34
CA ALA A 331 -13.54 16.58 0.95
C ALA A 331 -14.68 15.65 0.52
N SER A 332 -15.59 16.16 -0.33
CA SER A 332 -16.61 15.36 -1.02
C SER A 332 -15.95 14.43 -2.05
N GLY A 333 -16.52 13.25 -2.29
CA GLY A 333 -15.99 12.30 -3.26
C GLY A 333 -17.08 11.54 -3.99
N THR A 334 -16.89 11.32 -5.29
CA THR A 334 -17.82 10.60 -6.14
C THR A 334 -17.38 9.15 -6.34
N VAL A 335 -18.31 8.22 -6.11
CA VAL A 335 -18.11 6.79 -6.34
C VAL A 335 -19.09 6.30 -7.40
N VAL A 336 -18.57 5.79 -8.49
CA VAL A 336 -19.35 5.26 -9.61
C VAL A 336 -19.16 3.75 -9.72
N THR A 337 -20.25 3.01 -9.78
CA THR A 337 -20.23 1.57 -10.08
C THR A 337 -20.82 1.32 -11.44
N LEU A 338 -20.04 0.77 -12.37
CA LEU A 338 -20.54 0.33 -13.66
C LEU A 338 -21.22 -1.02 -13.50
N MET A 339 -22.44 -1.15 -13.97
CA MET A 339 -23.27 -2.35 -13.84
C MET A 339 -23.75 -2.79 -15.22
N LEU A 340 -23.50 -4.02 -15.59
CA LEU A 340 -24.03 -4.66 -16.80
C LEU A 340 -25.41 -5.30 -16.50
N PRO A 341 -26.24 -5.60 -17.54
CA PRO A 341 -27.57 -6.15 -17.34
C PRO A 341 -27.61 -7.44 -16.54
N ASP A 342 -26.60 -8.30 -16.69
CA ASP A 342 -26.45 -9.56 -15.97
C ASP A 342 -26.03 -9.39 -14.49
N GLN A 343 -25.57 -8.20 -14.07
CA GLN A 343 -25.07 -7.91 -12.74
C GLN A 343 -26.07 -7.21 -11.81
N VAL A 344 -27.29 -6.94 -12.27
CA VAL A 344 -28.28 -6.12 -11.52
C VAL A 344 -28.59 -6.70 -10.14
N LYS A 345 -28.79 -8.01 -10.03
CA LYS A 345 -29.09 -8.67 -8.75
C LYS A 345 -27.91 -8.57 -7.77
N ASP A 346 -26.70 -8.80 -8.27
CA ASP A 346 -25.47 -8.80 -7.47
C ASP A 346 -25.16 -7.40 -6.95
N VAL A 347 -25.25 -6.37 -7.79
CA VAL A 347 -25.00 -4.97 -7.40
C VAL A 347 -26.04 -4.50 -6.37
N ARG A 348 -27.32 -4.83 -6.54
CA ARG A 348 -28.36 -4.50 -5.55
C ARG A 348 -28.13 -5.18 -4.20
N SER A 349 -27.74 -6.45 -4.21
CA SER A 349 -27.37 -7.17 -2.97
C SER A 349 -26.16 -6.55 -2.29
N LEU A 350 -25.13 -6.24 -3.08
CA LEU A 350 -23.89 -5.62 -2.64
C LEU A 350 -24.13 -4.26 -1.96
N THR A 351 -24.86 -3.35 -2.63
CA THR A 351 -25.13 -2.00 -2.11
C THR A 351 -25.98 -2.04 -0.84
N ARG A 352 -26.97 -2.96 -0.80
CA ARG A 352 -27.76 -3.19 0.42
C ARG A 352 -26.89 -3.69 1.58
N ALA A 353 -26.00 -4.66 1.33
CA ALA A 353 -25.09 -5.18 2.34
C ALA A 353 -24.06 -4.12 2.80
N ALA A 354 -23.67 -3.19 1.92
CA ALA A 354 -22.82 -2.06 2.26
C ALA A 354 -23.56 -0.92 3.00
N GLY A 355 -24.89 -1.00 3.15
CA GLY A 355 -25.69 0.05 3.80
C GLY A 355 -25.84 1.34 2.98
N ILE A 356 -25.67 1.27 1.65
CA ILE A 356 -25.73 2.43 0.75
C ILE A 356 -26.98 2.40 -0.14
N LYS A 357 -27.45 3.61 -0.49
CA LYS A 357 -28.56 3.85 -1.40
C LYS A 357 -28.07 4.66 -2.61
N PRO A 358 -27.46 4.01 -3.62
CA PRO A 358 -26.88 4.74 -4.75
C PRO A 358 -28.00 5.25 -5.69
N THR A 359 -27.73 6.41 -6.32
CA THR A 359 -28.53 6.86 -7.47
C THR A 359 -28.23 5.97 -8.67
N THR A 360 -29.24 5.38 -9.29
CA THR A 360 -29.05 4.49 -10.43
C THR A 360 -29.54 5.16 -11.71
N THR A 361 -28.64 5.29 -12.71
CA THR A 361 -28.94 5.89 -14.02
C THR A 361 -28.64 4.87 -15.12
N ARG A 362 -29.57 4.71 -16.07
CA ARG A 362 -29.36 3.86 -17.25
C ARG A 362 -28.66 4.65 -18.35
N LEU A 363 -27.65 4.04 -18.95
CA LEU A 363 -26.83 4.63 -20.00
C LEU A 363 -26.82 3.77 -21.25
N ASP A 364 -27.06 4.40 -22.39
CA ASP A 364 -26.93 3.80 -23.70
C ASP A 364 -25.64 4.22 -24.43
N GLY A 365 -24.71 4.91 -23.73
CA GLY A 365 -23.42 5.33 -24.28
C GLY A 365 -22.75 6.45 -23.48
N PRO A 366 -21.63 7.00 -23.99
CA PRO A 366 -20.81 7.99 -23.28
C PRO A 366 -21.33 9.44 -23.44
N THR A 367 -22.46 9.67 -24.10
CA THR A 367 -23.00 11.01 -24.34
C THR A 367 -24.07 11.44 -23.32
N HIS A 368 -24.33 10.61 -22.31
CA HIS A 368 -25.35 10.90 -21.30
C HIS A 368 -24.91 12.06 -20.38
N PRO A 369 -25.76 13.08 -20.13
CA PRO A 369 -25.41 14.28 -19.35
C PRO A 369 -24.88 13.97 -17.94
N ILE A 370 -25.35 12.90 -17.30
CA ILE A 370 -24.91 12.48 -15.97
C ILE A 370 -23.39 12.35 -15.85
N LEU A 371 -22.67 12.01 -16.92
CA LEU A 371 -21.21 11.88 -16.88
C LEU A 371 -20.52 13.21 -16.59
N SER A 372 -21.07 14.31 -17.08
CA SER A 372 -20.57 15.68 -16.79
C SER A 372 -20.96 16.14 -15.38
N GLU A 373 -22.06 15.64 -14.82
CA GLU A 373 -22.46 15.91 -13.44
C GLU A 373 -21.56 15.16 -12.44
N LEU A 374 -21.26 13.88 -12.72
CA LEU A 374 -20.43 13.03 -11.84
C LEU A 374 -18.95 13.37 -11.89
N ALA A 375 -18.46 13.85 -13.02
CA ALA A 375 -17.08 14.25 -13.22
C ALA A 375 -17.06 15.59 -13.97
N PRO A 376 -17.24 16.73 -13.27
CA PRO A 376 -17.34 18.04 -13.89
C PRO A 376 -16.01 18.52 -14.46
N GLY A 377 -16.10 19.39 -15.46
CA GLY A 377 -14.96 20.04 -16.09
C GLY A 377 -14.72 19.60 -17.54
N GLU A 378 -13.78 20.29 -18.20
CA GLU A 378 -13.44 20.03 -19.59
C GLU A 378 -12.73 18.68 -19.77
N ARG A 379 -13.11 17.93 -20.78
CA ARG A 379 -12.53 16.61 -21.09
C ARG A 379 -11.14 16.76 -21.73
N SER A 380 -10.11 16.23 -21.07
CA SER A 380 -8.73 16.26 -21.57
C SER A 380 -8.25 14.87 -21.97
N ARG A 381 -7.64 14.76 -23.15
CA ARG A 381 -7.10 13.50 -23.69
C ARG A 381 -5.69 13.73 -24.25
N PRO A 382 -4.70 13.97 -23.39
CA PRO A 382 -3.33 14.32 -23.81
C PRO A 382 -2.55 13.15 -24.42
N GLY A 383 -3.10 11.95 -24.37
CA GLY A 383 -2.45 10.73 -24.86
C GLY A 383 -2.15 9.71 -23.76
N ALA A 384 -1.71 8.53 -24.16
CA ALA A 384 -1.31 7.49 -23.22
C ALA A 384 -0.09 7.92 -22.38
N TYR A 385 -0.04 7.52 -21.12
CA TYR A 385 1.17 7.68 -20.31
C TYR A 385 2.34 6.90 -20.92
N VAL A 386 3.45 7.58 -21.18
CA VAL A 386 4.70 6.97 -21.63
C VAL A 386 5.69 6.99 -20.46
N PRO A 387 6.16 5.82 -19.98
CA PRO A 387 7.17 5.77 -18.93
C PRO A 387 8.46 6.48 -19.37
N VAL A 388 8.95 7.39 -18.55
CA VAL A 388 10.30 7.94 -18.75
C VAL A 388 11.29 6.83 -18.42
N VAL A 389 11.92 6.27 -19.45
CA VAL A 389 13.03 5.33 -19.28
C VAL A 389 14.24 6.19 -18.91
N SER A 390 14.61 6.19 -17.63
CA SER A 390 15.90 6.72 -17.22
C SER A 390 16.98 5.87 -17.92
N GLN A 391 17.69 6.48 -18.87
CA GLN A 391 18.88 5.85 -19.44
C GLN A 391 19.83 5.54 -18.27
N PRO A 392 20.37 4.31 -18.18
CA PRO A 392 21.43 4.05 -17.21
C PRO A 392 22.55 5.09 -17.45
N PRO A 393 23.19 5.60 -16.39
CA PRO A 393 24.27 6.54 -16.55
C PRO A 393 25.29 5.95 -17.53
N ARG A 394 25.57 6.65 -18.62
CA ARG A 394 26.62 6.25 -19.57
C ARG A 394 27.88 6.10 -18.72
N ARG A 395 28.43 4.90 -18.66
CA ARG A 395 29.78 4.71 -18.12
C ARG A 395 30.67 5.68 -18.86
N PRO A 396 31.46 6.50 -18.15
CA PRO A 396 32.44 7.35 -18.81
C PRO A 396 33.32 6.44 -19.67
N ALA A 397 33.45 6.79 -20.93
CA ALA A 397 34.37 6.10 -21.84
C ALA A 397 35.74 6.18 -21.17
N GLY A 398 36.24 5.01 -20.73
CA GLY A 398 37.57 4.91 -20.16
C GLY A 398 38.58 5.37 -21.22
N GLU A 399 39.35 6.40 -20.89
CA GLU A 399 40.53 6.78 -21.65
C GLU A 399 41.44 5.56 -21.77
N GLY A 400 41.52 5.04 -22.98
CA GLY A 400 42.40 3.96 -23.29
C GLY A 400 43.85 4.41 -23.26
N THR A 401 44.52 4.24 -22.14
CA THR A 401 45.97 4.25 -22.09
C THR A 401 46.47 2.94 -22.63
N GLY A 402 46.92 3.04 -23.86
CA GLY A 402 47.56 1.92 -24.58
C GLY A 402 48.82 1.50 -23.82
N ASN A 403 48.89 0.20 -23.56
CA ASN A 403 50.20 -0.47 -23.40
C ASN A 403 50.10 -1.86 -24.04
N ARG A 404 50.34 -1.86 -25.35
CA ARG A 404 50.66 -3.06 -26.13
C ARG A 404 52.01 -3.57 -25.68
N LYS A 405 52.10 -4.56 -24.82
CA LYS A 405 53.25 -5.47 -24.76
C LYS A 405 52.96 -6.75 -25.56
N SER A 406 53.65 -6.80 -26.70
CA SER A 406 53.81 -7.95 -27.56
C SER A 406 54.42 -9.13 -26.79
N ARG A 407 53.84 -10.30 -26.89
CA ARG A 407 54.45 -11.58 -26.56
C ARG A 407 54.55 -12.42 -27.84
N PRO A 408 55.74 -13.06 -28.09
CA PRO A 408 55.99 -13.79 -29.31
C PRO A 408 55.39 -15.20 -29.30
N GLY A 409 55.10 -15.70 -30.49
CA GLY A 409 54.49 -16.99 -30.75
C GLY A 409 55.37 -18.20 -30.40
N SER A 410 54.71 -19.30 -30.13
CA SER A 410 55.31 -20.63 -30.28
C SER A 410 54.32 -21.56 -30.99
N ARG A 411 54.84 -22.01 -32.10
CA ARG A 411 54.58 -23.04 -33.07
C ARG A 411 53.70 -24.20 -32.69
N ALA A 412 52.93 -24.56 -33.70
CA ALA A 412 52.19 -25.80 -33.95
C ALA A 412 52.96 -27.10 -33.62
N ARG A 413 52.23 -28.08 -33.10
CA ARG A 413 52.49 -29.50 -33.44
C ARG A 413 51.18 -30.24 -33.72
N LYS A 414 51.12 -30.69 -34.94
CA LYS A 414 50.17 -31.61 -35.54
C LYS A 414 50.61 -33.07 -35.23
N ARG A 415 49.67 -33.95 -35.03
CA ARG A 415 49.62 -35.37 -35.41
C ARG A 415 48.84 -36.18 -34.40
N GLN A 416 47.82 -36.82 -34.78
CA GLN A 416 47.48 -37.93 -35.60
C GLN A 416 47.05 -39.16 -34.79
N ARG A 417 45.85 -39.65 -35.13
CA ARG A 417 45.40 -41.06 -35.23
C ARG A 417 45.46 -41.90 -33.93
N ALA A 418 44.55 -42.79 -33.62
CA ALA A 418 43.66 -43.68 -34.37
C ALA A 418 42.69 -44.29 -33.33
N ALA A 419 41.44 -44.53 -33.62
CA ALA A 419 40.82 -45.78 -34.04
C ALA A 419 41.05 -47.00 -33.09
N GLY A 420 39.96 -47.59 -32.64
CA GLY A 420 39.87 -49.00 -32.20
C GLY A 420 38.95 -49.20 -31.01
N ALA A 421 37.74 -49.54 -31.31
CA ALA A 421 37.07 -50.81 -31.09
C ALA A 421 37.08 -51.39 -29.63
N ARG A 422 36.04 -51.40 -28.95
CA ARG A 422 35.02 -52.46 -28.75
C ARG A 422 33.90 -51.94 -27.85
#